data_e0238cb47cb057db6c4484e356a80dab
#
_entry.id   e0238cb47cb057db6c4484e356a80dab
#
_cell.length_a   1.000
_cell.length_b   1.000
_cell.length_c   1.000
_cell.angle_alpha   90.00
_cell.angle_beta   90.00
_cell.angle_gamma   90.00
#
_symmetry.space_group_name_H-M   'P 1'
#
loop_
_entity.id
_entity.type
_entity.pdbx_description
1 polymer ?
#
loop_
_entity_poly.entity_id
_entity_poly.type
_entity_poly.pdbx_seq_one_letter_code
_entity_poly.pdbx_strand_id
1 'polypeptide(L)'
;PAITAMATRANAFQGRVKENGAINWDAFLTTGEKEAAKQYVDNWNEPEYVAKIAALGKRLNLQDPKLKQAFETAQKRGIGNGHIDFYKLNRKVDFAVTLVQFEKDEEIAHHDHPEMTGVLLCATGEVDVWNYDLLGKREKADEFLLQQTSFATLEKGNVSTLTAKERNIHRLKAKKLTQLVDVFTPPYDKERTEKSMWFDVDPDGYMGNEKFFLAKKK
;
A
#
# COMPACT_ATOMS: atom_id res chain seq x y z
N PRO A 1 0.79 -30.39 31.17
CA PRO A 1 -0.08 -30.30 30.02
C PRO A 1 0.63 -29.54 28.91
N ALA A 2 0.89 -30.25 27.78
CA ALA A 2 1.58 -29.72 26.64
C ALA A 2 0.61 -28.80 25.85
N ILE A 3 0.98 -27.54 25.64
CA ILE A 3 0.29 -26.63 24.73
C ILE A 3 0.84 -26.89 23.34
N THR A 4 0.04 -27.55 22.51
CA THR A 4 0.33 -27.80 21.11
C THR A 4 0.11 -26.47 20.35
N ALA A 5 1.19 -25.83 19.93
CA ALA A 5 1.14 -24.67 19.07
C ALA A 5 0.64 -25.10 17.68
N MET A 6 -0.59 -24.75 17.33
CA MET A 6 -1.08 -24.83 15.96
C MET A 6 -0.45 -23.69 15.15
N ALA A 7 0.56 -24.04 14.37
CA ALA A 7 1.09 -23.19 13.33
C ALA A 7 0.07 -23.11 12.20
N THR A 8 -0.73 -22.07 12.14
CA THR A 8 -1.56 -21.74 10.99
C THR A 8 -0.64 -21.29 9.85
N ARG A 9 -0.42 -22.17 8.89
CA ARG A 9 0.20 -21.84 7.61
C ARG A 9 -0.68 -20.78 6.91
N ALA A 10 -0.17 -19.58 6.79
CA ALA A 10 -0.70 -18.62 5.84
C ALA A 10 -0.45 -19.20 4.44
N ASN A 11 -1.45 -19.87 3.87
CA ASN A 11 -1.45 -20.26 2.48
C ASN A 11 -1.53 -18.98 1.66
N ALA A 12 -0.40 -18.58 1.10
CA ALA A 12 -0.39 -17.68 -0.04
C ALA A 12 -1.26 -18.33 -1.11
N PHE A 13 -2.40 -17.72 -1.40
CA PHE A 13 -3.32 -18.16 -2.44
C PHE A 13 -2.64 -17.91 -3.80
N GLN A 14 -1.78 -18.84 -4.21
CA GLN A 14 -1.26 -18.94 -5.57
C GLN A 14 -2.32 -19.60 -6.45
N GLY A 15 -3.45 -18.93 -6.62
CA GLY A 15 -4.34 -19.26 -7.71
C GLY A 15 -3.63 -18.96 -9.02
N ARG A 16 -3.34 -19.98 -9.84
CA ARG A 16 -2.97 -19.81 -11.23
C ARG A 16 -4.11 -19.07 -11.95
N VAL A 17 -4.06 -17.75 -11.95
CA VAL A 17 -4.85 -16.95 -12.88
C VAL A 17 -4.26 -17.27 -14.26
N LYS A 18 -5.06 -17.83 -15.18
CA LYS A 18 -4.71 -17.86 -16.60
C LYS A 18 -4.22 -16.47 -16.96
N GLU A 19 -3.04 -16.34 -17.52
CA GLU A 19 -2.45 -15.08 -17.97
C GLU A 19 -3.39 -14.43 -18.99
N ASN A 20 -4.35 -13.70 -18.51
CA ASN A 20 -5.06 -12.73 -19.32
C ASN A 20 -4.02 -11.66 -19.66
N GLY A 21 -3.78 -11.43 -20.96
CA GLY A 21 -2.70 -10.58 -21.46
C GLY A 21 -2.61 -9.20 -20.80
N ALA A 22 -1.52 -8.51 -21.02
CA ALA A 22 -1.28 -7.17 -20.51
C ALA A 22 -2.42 -6.22 -20.89
N ILE A 23 -2.81 -5.33 -19.97
CA ILE A 23 -3.82 -4.30 -20.19
C ILE A 23 -3.14 -2.93 -20.31
N ASN A 24 -3.68 -2.07 -21.17
CA ASN A 24 -3.21 -0.70 -21.29
C ASN A 24 -3.72 0.18 -20.14
N TRP A 25 -3.19 1.40 -20.04
CA TRP A 25 -3.52 2.35 -18.99
C TRP A 25 -5.02 2.69 -18.96
N ASP A 26 -5.65 2.95 -20.09
CA ASP A 26 -7.06 3.33 -20.14
C ASP A 26 -7.98 2.18 -19.69
N ALA A 27 -7.68 0.95 -20.09
CA ALA A 27 -8.40 -0.23 -19.64
C ALA A 27 -8.22 -0.48 -18.13
N PHE A 28 -7.02 -0.24 -17.59
CA PHE A 28 -6.78 -0.29 -16.16
C PHE A 28 -7.66 0.71 -15.40
N LEU A 29 -7.66 1.98 -15.82
CA LEU A 29 -8.46 3.03 -15.19
C LEU A 29 -9.97 2.73 -15.27
N THR A 30 -10.47 2.38 -16.47
CA THR A 30 -11.90 2.11 -16.68
C THR A 30 -12.37 0.94 -15.82
N THR A 31 -11.58 -0.13 -15.75
CA THR A 31 -11.91 -1.30 -14.94
C THR A 31 -11.81 -1.00 -13.46
N GLY A 32 -10.76 -0.29 -13.03
CA GLY A 32 -10.56 0.12 -11.64
C GLY A 32 -11.70 1.00 -11.12
N GLU A 33 -12.12 2.01 -11.90
CA GLU A 33 -13.25 2.88 -11.56
C GLU A 33 -14.55 2.09 -11.43
N LYS A 34 -14.80 1.14 -12.34
CA LYS A 34 -15.99 0.27 -12.27
C LYS A 34 -16.01 -0.60 -11.02
N GLU A 35 -14.86 -1.15 -10.63
CA GLU A 35 -14.76 -1.92 -9.39
C GLU A 35 -14.88 -1.03 -8.16
N ALA A 36 -14.24 0.16 -8.15
CA ALA A 36 -14.30 1.11 -7.05
C ALA A 36 -15.72 1.64 -6.78
N ALA A 37 -16.52 1.88 -7.82
CA ALA A 37 -17.90 2.32 -7.67
C ALA A 37 -18.78 1.34 -6.88
N LYS A 38 -18.35 0.07 -6.74
CA LYS A 38 -19.07 -0.94 -5.95
C LYS A 38 -18.96 -0.73 -4.44
N GLN A 39 -18.10 0.15 -3.95
CA GLN A 39 -17.94 0.44 -2.52
C GLN A 39 -19.22 0.96 -1.86
N TYR A 40 -20.18 1.45 -2.64
CA TYR A 40 -21.46 1.99 -2.14
C TYR A 40 -22.60 0.98 -2.18
N VAL A 41 -22.35 -0.26 -2.59
CA VAL A 41 -23.37 -1.30 -2.55
C VAL A 41 -23.31 -2.09 -1.25
N ASP A 42 -24.47 -2.61 -0.81
CA ASP A 42 -24.53 -3.47 0.37
C ASP A 42 -23.62 -4.69 0.20
N ASN A 43 -22.98 -5.08 1.29
CA ASN A 43 -22.03 -6.21 1.34
C ASN A 43 -20.78 -6.05 0.47
N TRP A 44 -20.28 -4.81 0.28
CA TRP A 44 -19.01 -4.61 -0.36
C TRP A 44 -17.87 -5.35 0.37
N ASN A 45 -17.15 -6.17 -0.39
CA ASN A 45 -16.07 -7.01 0.12
C ASN A 45 -14.72 -6.35 -0.19
N GLU A 46 -14.16 -5.62 0.78
CA GLU A 46 -12.86 -4.94 0.63
C GLU A 46 -11.73 -5.88 0.21
N PRO A 47 -11.51 -7.04 0.85
CA PRO A 47 -10.48 -7.99 0.44
C PRO A 47 -10.63 -8.47 -1.01
N GLU A 48 -11.85 -8.72 -1.46
CA GLU A 48 -12.12 -9.13 -2.85
C GLU A 48 -11.82 -7.99 -3.84
N TYR A 49 -12.24 -6.77 -3.49
CA TYR A 49 -11.94 -5.58 -4.28
C TYR A 49 -10.43 -5.38 -4.43
N VAL A 50 -9.70 -5.36 -3.31
CA VAL A 50 -8.25 -5.18 -3.28
C VAL A 50 -7.55 -6.26 -4.10
N ALA A 51 -7.98 -7.53 -4.00
CA ALA A 51 -7.45 -8.63 -4.81
C ALA A 51 -7.67 -8.41 -6.32
N LYS A 52 -8.83 -7.88 -6.73
CA LYS A 52 -9.13 -7.54 -8.13
C LYS A 52 -8.24 -6.41 -8.64
N ILE A 53 -8.08 -5.32 -7.87
CA ILE A 53 -7.20 -4.21 -8.26
C ILE A 53 -5.74 -4.64 -8.31
N ALA A 54 -5.30 -5.46 -7.36
CA ALA A 54 -3.96 -6.03 -7.38
C ALA A 54 -3.72 -6.91 -8.62
N ALA A 55 -4.70 -7.73 -9.00
CA ALA A 55 -4.63 -8.54 -10.22
C ALA A 55 -4.61 -7.68 -11.49
N LEU A 56 -5.36 -6.59 -11.54
CA LEU A 56 -5.30 -5.60 -12.61
C LEU A 56 -3.93 -4.92 -12.67
N GLY A 57 -3.39 -4.50 -11.53
CA GLY A 57 -2.06 -3.89 -11.42
C GLY A 57 -0.96 -4.79 -11.95
N LYS A 58 -0.97 -6.08 -11.59
CA LYS A 58 0.00 -7.07 -12.11
C LYS A 58 -0.04 -7.26 -13.63
N ARG A 59 -1.19 -6.96 -14.25
CA ARG A 59 -1.39 -7.03 -15.71
C ARG A 59 -1.14 -5.70 -16.41
N LEU A 60 -0.98 -4.61 -15.67
CA LEU A 60 -0.77 -3.30 -16.25
C LEU A 60 0.50 -3.27 -17.09
N ASN A 61 0.35 -2.87 -18.36
CA ASN A 61 1.50 -2.65 -19.22
C ASN A 61 2.27 -1.41 -18.77
N LEU A 62 3.32 -1.61 -17.99
CA LEU A 62 4.19 -0.53 -17.51
C LEU A 62 4.99 0.17 -18.64
N GLN A 63 4.94 -0.35 -19.86
CA GLN A 63 5.46 0.31 -21.06
C GLN A 63 4.38 1.07 -21.85
N ASP A 64 3.14 1.16 -21.33
CA ASP A 64 2.11 2.01 -21.93
C ASP A 64 2.65 3.43 -22.12
N PRO A 65 2.51 4.04 -23.30
CA PRO A 65 3.11 5.35 -23.59
C PRO A 65 2.73 6.45 -22.59
N LYS A 66 1.49 6.44 -22.06
CA LYS A 66 1.03 7.42 -21.08
C LYS A 66 1.74 7.25 -19.74
N LEU A 67 1.89 6.01 -19.26
CA LEU A 67 2.61 5.72 -18.02
C LEU A 67 4.11 5.99 -18.18
N LYS A 68 4.71 5.54 -19.26
CA LYS A 68 6.12 5.77 -19.54
C LYS A 68 6.45 7.26 -19.52
N GLN A 69 5.64 8.07 -20.19
CA GLN A 69 5.79 9.54 -20.17
C GLN A 69 5.67 10.12 -18.76
N ALA A 70 4.73 9.61 -17.95
CA ALA A 70 4.55 10.07 -16.58
C ALA A 70 5.78 9.71 -15.73
N PHE A 71 6.30 8.48 -15.84
CA PHE A 71 7.49 8.01 -15.12
C PHE A 71 8.73 8.83 -15.48
N GLU A 72 8.97 9.06 -16.78
CA GLU A 72 10.10 9.87 -17.24
C GLU A 72 9.99 11.33 -16.79
N THR A 73 8.76 11.89 -16.79
CA THR A 73 8.52 13.24 -16.32
C THR A 73 8.78 13.39 -14.83
N ALA A 74 8.28 12.45 -14.02
CA ALA A 74 8.51 12.41 -12.59
C ALA A 74 10.01 12.28 -12.28
N GLN A 75 10.69 11.37 -12.96
CA GLN A 75 12.13 11.17 -12.78
C GLN A 75 12.93 12.45 -13.07
N LYS A 76 12.62 13.15 -14.15
CA LYS A 76 13.33 14.40 -14.50
C LYS A 76 13.10 15.54 -13.49
N ARG A 77 11.96 15.54 -12.80
CA ARG A 77 11.59 16.63 -11.85
C ARG A 77 12.04 16.32 -10.43
N GLY A 78 12.02 15.04 -10.03
CA GLY A 78 12.17 14.63 -8.66
C GLY A 78 13.63 14.30 -8.26
N ILE A 79 14.49 13.90 -9.21
CA ILE A 79 15.86 13.52 -8.87
C ILE A 79 16.63 14.73 -8.30
N GLY A 80 17.20 14.54 -7.11
CA GLY A 80 18.03 15.54 -6.42
C GLY A 80 17.23 16.61 -5.68
N ASN A 81 15.90 16.50 -5.58
CA ASN A 81 15.10 17.47 -4.83
C ASN A 81 15.07 17.21 -3.31
N GLY A 82 15.53 16.02 -2.86
CA GLY A 82 15.67 15.65 -1.46
C GLY A 82 14.36 15.38 -0.72
N HIS A 83 13.30 15.07 -1.45
CA HIS A 83 12.01 14.66 -0.89
C HIS A 83 11.26 13.69 -1.79
N ILE A 84 10.36 12.91 -1.19
CA ILE A 84 9.49 11.96 -1.89
C ILE A 84 8.45 12.74 -2.68
N ASP A 85 8.32 12.41 -3.96
CA ASP A 85 7.40 13.07 -4.87
C ASP A 85 6.11 12.27 -5.07
N PHE A 86 5.00 13.01 -5.11
CA PHE A 86 3.67 12.47 -5.40
C PHE A 86 3.08 13.15 -6.64
N TYR A 87 2.89 12.37 -7.70
CA TYR A 87 2.33 12.86 -8.95
C TYR A 87 0.96 12.25 -9.20
N LYS A 88 -0.06 13.09 -9.32
CA LYS A 88 -1.41 12.63 -9.63
C LYS A 88 -1.47 12.09 -11.06
N LEU A 89 -1.72 10.79 -11.22
CA LEU A 89 -1.93 10.16 -12.52
C LEU A 89 -3.41 10.17 -12.93
N ASN A 90 -4.30 9.87 -11.99
CA ASN A 90 -5.75 9.95 -12.19
C ASN A 90 -6.45 10.24 -10.87
N ARG A 91 -7.57 10.98 -10.91
CA ARG A 91 -8.44 11.15 -9.75
C ARG A 91 -9.90 11.27 -10.20
N LYS A 92 -10.72 10.37 -9.71
CA LYS A 92 -12.17 10.39 -9.77
C LYS A 92 -12.73 10.48 -8.35
N VAL A 93 -14.05 10.49 -8.22
CA VAL A 93 -14.70 10.58 -6.90
C VAL A 93 -14.34 9.36 -6.03
N ASP A 94 -14.29 8.19 -6.63
CA ASP A 94 -14.21 6.90 -5.92
C ASP A 94 -12.86 6.18 -6.06
N PHE A 95 -11.98 6.71 -6.91
CA PHE A 95 -10.76 6.02 -7.32
C PHE A 95 -9.67 7.04 -7.66
N ALA A 96 -8.54 6.92 -7.01
CA ALA A 96 -7.35 7.73 -7.31
C ALA A 96 -6.14 6.86 -7.59
N VAL A 97 -5.32 7.33 -8.54
CA VAL A 97 -4.02 6.72 -8.84
C VAL A 97 -2.95 7.80 -8.77
N THR A 98 -1.95 7.56 -7.95
CA THR A 98 -0.81 8.43 -7.72
C THR A 98 0.47 7.70 -8.09
N LEU A 99 1.39 8.37 -8.73
CA LEU A 99 2.77 7.94 -8.87
C LEU A 99 3.55 8.47 -7.66
N VAL A 100 4.17 7.58 -6.90
CA VAL A 100 5.06 7.94 -5.80
C VAL A 100 6.49 7.63 -6.23
N GLN A 101 7.38 8.60 -6.12
CA GLN A 101 8.79 8.46 -6.48
C GLN A 101 9.68 8.68 -5.29
N PHE A 102 10.61 7.77 -5.11
CA PHE A 102 11.64 7.78 -4.07
C PHE A 102 13.03 7.79 -4.71
N GLU A 103 13.93 8.50 -4.11
CA GLU A 103 15.35 8.24 -4.28
C GLU A 103 15.79 7.07 -3.38
N LYS A 104 17.03 6.64 -3.58
CA LYS A 104 17.61 5.59 -2.73
C LYS A 104 17.64 6.03 -1.25
N ASP A 105 17.27 5.11 -0.37
CA ASP A 105 17.23 5.27 1.09
C ASP A 105 16.13 6.20 1.62
N GLU A 106 15.35 6.84 0.76
CA GLU A 106 14.17 7.60 1.20
C GLU A 106 13.09 6.67 1.78
N GLU A 107 12.37 7.22 2.76
CA GLU A 107 11.43 6.48 3.58
C GLU A 107 10.15 7.27 3.84
N ILE A 108 8.99 6.61 3.65
CA ILE A 108 7.75 7.04 4.27
C ILE A 108 7.59 6.28 5.57
N ALA A 109 7.63 7.00 6.70
CA ALA A 109 7.50 6.44 8.04
C ALA A 109 6.11 5.78 8.23
N HIS A 110 5.94 5.05 9.33
CA HIS A 110 4.68 4.39 9.66
C HIS A 110 3.51 5.38 9.67
N HIS A 111 2.49 5.10 8.89
CA HIS A 111 1.27 5.91 8.80
C HIS A 111 0.08 5.04 8.37
N ASP A 112 -1.13 5.48 8.71
CA ASP A 112 -2.37 4.81 8.37
C ASP A 112 -3.14 5.48 7.22
N HIS A 113 -4.15 4.78 6.74
CA HIS A 113 -5.05 5.20 5.67
C HIS A 113 -6.51 5.03 6.12
N PRO A 114 -7.03 5.94 6.97
CA PRO A 114 -8.34 5.78 7.59
C PRO A 114 -9.46 5.64 6.55
N GLU A 115 -10.26 4.59 6.70
CA GLU A 115 -11.42 4.29 5.85
C GLU A 115 -11.07 4.07 4.37
N MET A 116 -9.81 3.69 4.07
CA MET A 116 -9.34 3.52 2.69
C MET A 116 -8.79 2.12 2.46
N THR A 117 -8.96 1.65 1.24
CA THR A 117 -8.23 0.49 0.70
C THR A 117 -7.12 0.97 -0.22
N GLY A 118 -6.00 0.27 -0.24
CA GLY A 118 -4.86 0.62 -1.07
C GLY A 118 -4.24 -0.56 -1.79
N VAL A 119 -3.75 -0.30 -3.00
CA VAL A 119 -2.92 -1.24 -3.77
C VAL A 119 -1.71 -0.50 -4.29
N LEU A 120 -0.55 -0.93 -3.87
CA LEU A 120 0.75 -0.37 -4.23
C LEU A 120 1.44 -1.31 -5.21
N LEU A 121 1.67 -0.87 -6.44
CA LEU A 121 2.38 -1.61 -7.49
C LEU A 121 3.78 -1.01 -7.67
N CYS A 122 4.82 -1.82 -7.53
CA CYS A 122 6.16 -1.40 -7.89
C CYS A 122 6.32 -1.38 -9.42
N ALA A 123 6.44 -0.17 -10.00
CA ALA A 123 6.60 0.00 -11.44
C ALA A 123 8.07 -0.07 -11.86
N THR A 124 8.96 0.52 -11.08
CA THR A 124 10.41 0.46 -11.26
C THR A 124 11.09 0.48 -9.90
N GLY A 125 12.33 0.02 -9.84
CA GLY A 125 13.11 0.10 -8.62
C GLY A 125 12.91 -1.08 -7.67
N GLU A 126 13.05 -0.81 -6.38
CA GLU A 126 12.96 -1.79 -5.30
C GLU A 126 12.66 -1.08 -3.98
N VAL A 127 11.63 -1.53 -3.26
CA VAL A 127 11.19 -0.93 -2.01
C VAL A 127 10.83 -2.00 -0.99
N ASP A 128 11.29 -1.82 0.24
CA ASP A 128 10.83 -2.60 1.38
C ASP A 128 9.51 -2.02 1.89
N VAL A 129 8.53 -2.89 2.13
CA VAL A 129 7.21 -2.54 2.64
C VAL A 129 6.90 -3.39 3.87
N TRP A 130 6.63 -2.74 4.97
CA TRP A 130 6.15 -3.35 6.21
C TRP A 130 4.69 -2.95 6.42
N ASN A 131 3.81 -3.90 6.67
CA ASN A 131 2.42 -3.63 7.03
C ASN A 131 2.14 -4.04 8.47
N TYR A 132 1.26 -3.28 9.11
CA TYR A 132 0.88 -3.49 10.50
C TYR A 132 -0.63 -3.35 10.67
N ASP A 133 -1.16 -4.08 11.66
CA ASP A 133 -2.50 -3.88 12.19
C ASP A 133 -2.42 -3.09 13.50
N LEU A 134 -3.37 -2.19 13.71
CA LEU A 134 -3.57 -1.50 14.97
C LEU A 134 -4.38 -2.40 15.91
N LEU A 135 -3.76 -2.92 16.96
CA LEU A 135 -4.43 -3.79 17.94
C LEU A 135 -5.19 -3.00 19.01
N GLY A 136 -4.77 -1.77 19.28
CA GLY A 136 -5.44 -0.91 20.25
C GLY A 136 -4.58 0.22 20.79
N LYS A 137 -5.22 1.12 21.55
CA LYS A 137 -4.57 2.18 22.31
C LYS A 137 -4.43 1.74 23.77
N ARG A 138 -3.26 1.95 24.36
CA ARG A 138 -3.03 1.71 25.79
C ARG A 138 -3.49 2.92 26.62
N GLU A 139 -4.32 2.68 27.63
CA GLU A 139 -4.97 3.74 28.42
C GLU A 139 -4.00 4.68 29.14
N LYS A 140 -2.80 4.23 29.52
CA LYS A 140 -1.91 4.98 30.42
C LYS A 140 -0.83 5.82 29.76
N ALA A 141 -0.61 5.76 28.45
CA ALA A 141 0.61 6.30 27.86
C ALA A 141 0.46 6.99 26.50
N ASP A 142 -0.72 7.20 26.01
CA ASP A 142 -0.94 7.65 24.61
C ASP A 142 -0.18 6.77 23.59
N GLU A 143 -0.02 5.50 23.95
CA GLU A 143 0.68 4.49 23.21
C GLU A 143 -0.29 3.57 22.47
N PHE A 144 0.13 3.14 21.29
CA PHE A 144 -0.57 2.20 20.46
C PHE A 144 0.20 0.88 20.44
N LEU A 145 -0.50 -0.23 20.34
CA LEU A 145 0.09 -1.53 20.08
C LEU A 145 -0.15 -1.90 18.63
N LEU A 146 0.93 -2.09 17.90
CA LEU A 146 0.92 -2.49 16.48
C LEU A 146 1.38 -3.93 16.37
N GLN A 147 0.77 -4.68 15.46
CA GLN A 147 1.23 -6.00 15.05
C GLN A 147 1.74 -5.96 13.61
N GLN A 148 3.01 -6.30 13.40
CA GLN A 148 3.52 -6.48 12.04
C GLN A 148 2.88 -7.73 11.42
N THR A 149 2.14 -7.53 10.35
CA THR A 149 1.38 -8.58 9.65
C THR A 149 2.09 -9.06 8.40
N SER A 150 2.91 -8.20 7.78
CA SER A 150 3.73 -8.60 6.63
C SER A 150 4.99 -7.75 6.50
N PHE A 151 5.96 -8.33 5.81
CA PHE A 151 7.12 -7.66 5.25
C PHE A 151 7.38 -8.23 3.86
N ALA A 152 7.64 -7.37 2.90
CA ALA A 152 8.03 -7.77 1.55
C ALA A 152 8.94 -6.72 0.92
N THR A 153 9.94 -7.18 0.18
CA THR A 153 10.65 -6.35 -0.78
C THR A 153 9.88 -6.41 -2.10
N LEU A 154 9.37 -5.28 -2.55
CA LEU A 154 8.69 -5.18 -3.83
C LEU A 154 9.68 -4.81 -4.92
N GLU A 155 9.70 -5.61 -5.97
CA GLU A 155 10.36 -5.35 -7.24
C GLU A 155 9.31 -5.10 -8.32
N LYS A 156 9.76 -4.73 -9.53
CA LYS A 156 8.87 -4.44 -10.66
C LYS A 156 7.81 -5.52 -10.88
N GLY A 157 6.55 -5.11 -10.88
CA GLY A 157 5.38 -5.96 -11.05
C GLY A 157 4.84 -6.57 -9.75
N ASN A 158 5.56 -6.46 -8.63
CA ASN A 158 5.05 -6.88 -7.33
C ASN A 158 4.08 -5.85 -6.74
N VAL A 159 3.16 -6.33 -5.91
CA VAL A 159 2.15 -5.49 -5.26
C VAL A 159 2.11 -5.72 -3.75
N SER A 160 1.82 -4.66 -3.01
CA SER A 160 1.37 -4.69 -1.62
C SER A 160 -0.06 -4.17 -1.53
N THR A 161 -0.82 -4.62 -0.54
CA THR A 161 -2.23 -4.30 -0.39
C THR A 161 -2.57 -4.00 1.06
N LEU A 162 -3.53 -3.11 1.26
CA LEU A 162 -4.14 -2.82 2.56
C LEU A 162 -5.66 -2.65 2.41
N THR A 163 -6.38 -2.86 3.49
CA THR A 163 -7.81 -2.53 3.59
C THR A 163 -8.02 -1.51 4.70
N ALA A 164 -9.23 -0.97 4.84
CA ALA A 164 -9.54 -0.06 5.95
C ALA A 164 -9.37 -0.72 7.33
N LYS A 165 -9.38 -2.06 7.42
CA LYS A 165 -9.36 -2.83 8.67
C LYS A 165 -8.10 -3.62 8.90
N GLU A 166 -7.42 -4.05 7.83
CA GLU A 166 -6.28 -4.95 7.90
C GLU A 166 -5.10 -4.36 7.15
N ARG A 167 -3.91 -4.47 7.71
CA ARG A 167 -2.65 -3.97 7.12
C ARG A 167 -2.66 -2.48 6.85
N ASN A 168 -3.55 -1.74 7.51
CA ASN A 168 -3.82 -0.34 7.19
C ASN A 168 -2.67 0.60 7.50
N ILE A 169 -1.79 0.24 8.43
CA ILE A 169 -0.57 0.98 8.72
C ILE A 169 0.56 0.38 7.90
N HIS A 170 1.33 1.23 7.21
CA HIS A 170 2.53 0.77 6.54
C HIS A 170 3.71 1.74 6.67
N ARG A 171 4.89 1.19 6.41
CA ARG A 171 6.16 1.87 6.25
C ARG A 171 6.78 1.44 4.94
N LEU A 172 7.40 2.37 4.21
CA LEU A 172 8.09 2.10 2.95
C LEU A 172 9.52 2.65 3.02
N LYS A 173 10.49 1.88 2.50
CA LYS A 173 11.87 2.36 2.36
C LYS A 173 12.45 1.90 1.03
N ALA A 174 12.84 2.84 0.20
CA ALA A 174 13.41 2.55 -1.11
C ALA A 174 14.87 2.09 -1.00
N LYS A 175 15.24 1.03 -1.72
CA LYS A 175 16.63 0.54 -1.83
C LYS A 175 17.40 1.15 -2.99
N LYS A 176 16.67 1.72 -3.95
CA LYS A 176 17.20 2.42 -5.13
C LYS A 176 16.13 3.39 -5.63
N LEU A 177 16.42 4.16 -6.66
CA LEU A 177 15.38 4.99 -7.31
C LEU A 177 14.18 4.11 -7.65
N THR A 178 13.04 4.41 -7.07
CA THR A 178 11.83 3.58 -7.12
C THR A 178 10.63 4.43 -7.50
N GLN A 179 9.80 3.90 -8.37
CA GLN A 179 8.51 4.49 -8.73
C GLN A 179 7.40 3.48 -8.47
N LEU A 180 6.39 3.90 -7.73
CA LEU A 180 5.24 3.10 -7.35
C LEU A 180 3.98 3.69 -7.98
N VAL A 181 3.10 2.84 -8.48
CA VAL A 181 1.72 3.20 -8.82
C VAL A 181 0.86 2.86 -7.61
N ASP A 182 0.35 3.89 -6.97
CA ASP A 182 -0.41 3.81 -5.74
C ASP A 182 -1.88 4.09 -6.01
N VAL A 183 -2.74 3.15 -5.64
CA VAL A 183 -4.19 3.18 -5.92
C VAL A 183 -4.95 3.22 -4.62
N PHE A 184 -5.75 4.26 -4.40
CA PHE A 184 -6.62 4.41 -3.24
C PHE A 184 -8.10 4.47 -3.58
N THR A 185 -8.90 3.79 -2.76
CA THR A 185 -10.36 3.76 -2.81
C THR A 185 -10.97 3.80 -1.40
N PRO A 186 -11.76 4.82 -1.07
CA PRO A 186 -11.90 6.07 -1.82
C PRO A 186 -10.59 6.88 -1.86
N PRO A 187 -10.49 7.92 -2.70
CA PRO A 187 -9.33 8.81 -2.71
C PRO A 187 -9.16 9.56 -1.39
N TYR A 188 -7.94 10.01 -1.11
CA TYR A 188 -7.71 10.99 -0.06
C TYR A 188 -8.54 12.26 -0.29
N ASP A 189 -9.20 12.71 0.76
CA ASP A 189 -9.84 14.01 0.87
C ASP A 189 -9.32 14.74 2.13
N LYS A 190 -9.88 15.90 2.42
CA LYS A 190 -9.47 16.69 3.59
C LYS A 190 -9.71 15.94 4.89
N GLU A 191 -10.88 15.30 5.04
CA GLU A 191 -11.27 14.59 6.26
C GLU A 191 -10.36 13.39 6.53
N ARG A 192 -10.08 12.55 5.52
CA ARG A 192 -9.18 11.40 5.64
C ARG A 192 -7.74 11.83 5.92
N THR A 193 -7.30 12.92 5.29
CA THR A 193 -5.97 13.47 5.55
C THR A 193 -5.83 13.95 6.99
N GLU A 194 -6.85 14.63 7.53
CA GLU A 194 -6.87 15.10 8.92
C GLU A 194 -6.96 13.95 9.95
N LYS A 195 -7.63 12.85 9.59
CA LYS A 195 -7.73 11.66 10.44
C LYS A 195 -6.48 10.76 10.38
N SER A 196 -5.66 10.87 9.35
CA SER A 196 -4.47 10.03 9.20
C SER A 196 -3.51 10.23 10.36
N MET A 197 -2.99 9.12 10.86
CA MET A 197 -2.02 9.09 11.95
C MET A 197 -0.65 8.68 11.43
N TRP A 198 0.35 9.36 11.95
CA TRP A 198 1.74 9.00 11.79
C TRP A 198 2.26 8.47 13.11
N PHE A 199 3.11 7.44 13.06
CA PHE A 199 3.55 6.75 14.25
C PHE A 199 5.08 6.79 14.38
N ASP A 200 5.52 7.01 15.61
CA ASP A 200 6.89 6.75 16.05
C ASP A 200 6.90 5.37 16.71
N VAL A 201 7.54 4.41 16.06
CA VAL A 201 7.50 2.99 16.43
C VAL A 201 8.79 2.61 17.11
N ASP A 202 8.69 2.01 18.31
CA ASP A 202 9.83 1.47 19.04
C ASP A 202 10.44 0.29 18.24
N PRO A 203 11.70 0.37 17.80
CA PRO A 203 12.31 -0.66 16.98
C PRO A 203 12.59 -1.96 17.73
N ASP A 204 12.68 -1.92 19.08
CA ASP A 204 13.06 -3.07 19.90
C ASP A 204 11.93 -4.09 20.10
N GLY A 205 10.75 -3.79 19.58
CA GLY A 205 9.57 -4.63 19.75
C GLY A 205 8.96 -4.56 21.16
N TYR A 206 7.81 -5.21 21.34
CA TYR A 206 7.10 -5.22 22.61
C TYR A 206 7.26 -6.55 23.33
N MET A 207 7.74 -6.51 24.57
CA MET A 207 7.98 -7.69 25.42
C MET A 207 8.87 -8.74 24.76
N GLY A 208 9.87 -8.33 23.99
CA GLY A 208 10.78 -9.23 23.29
C GLY A 208 10.16 -9.99 22.12
N ASN A 209 8.99 -9.60 21.66
CA ASN A 209 8.34 -10.20 20.51
C ASN A 209 8.55 -9.32 19.28
N GLU A 210 9.27 -9.84 18.30
CA GLU A 210 9.63 -9.15 17.04
C GLU A 210 8.45 -8.81 16.12
N LYS A 211 7.23 -9.20 16.47
CA LYS A 211 6.02 -8.91 15.68
C LYS A 211 5.11 -7.87 16.31
N PHE A 212 5.33 -7.52 17.57
CA PHE A 212 4.55 -6.52 18.27
C PHE A 212 5.41 -5.32 18.62
N PHE A 213 4.89 -4.13 18.42
CA PHE A 213 5.61 -2.89 18.58
C PHE A 213 4.77 -1.88 19.35
N LEU A 214 5.41 -1.15 20.24
CA LEU A 214 4.82 0.05 20.81
C LEU A 214 5.04 1.21 19.85
N ALA A 215 4.02 2.05 19.72
CA ALA A 215 4.07 3.23 18.88
C ALA A 215 3.42 4.42 19.58
N LYS A 216 3.89 5.63 19.26
CA LYS A 216 3.27 6.90 19.67
C LYS A 216 2.82 7.66 18.44
N LYS A 217 1.74 8.41 18.57
CA LYS A 217 1.35 9.35 17.51
C LYS A 217 2.38 10.46 17.44
N LYS A 218 2.82 10.77 16.19
CA LYS A 218 3.65 11.94 15.90
C LYS A 218 2.85 13.22 15.88
#